data_ae0c605de04f10875bedeefcc9aed1da
#
_entry.id   ae0c605de04f10875bedeefcc9aed1da
#
_cell.length_a   1.000
_cell.length_b   1.000
_cell.length_c   1.000
_cell.angle_alpha   90.00
_cell.angle_beta   90.00
_cell.angle_gamma   90.00
#
_symmetry.space_group_name_H-M   'P 1'
#
loop_
_entity.id
_entity.type
_entity.pdbx_description
1 polymer ?
#
loop_
_entity_poly.entity_id
_entity_poly.type
_entity_poly.pdbx_seq_one_letter_code
_entity_poly.pdbx_strand_id
1 'polypeptide(L)'
;GLGDVYKRQALNGSKWMNQKNYSQLARLMLRLRANTLWQVDVKHEAAYNKAVVDSFDICIAENYKVTEITGKKHKKKHKKTLENVKMICAGNQMQLENVSPALVLEMLNNRDYLETKSEHREKSHRSEMHYDEDCAWIANVTNPKMVSLQLAMISDLAWNSEALQGGISSYLQNWLSSLFGNVAAKKIKPLMEEYYRLTSIRQPAFMAMPYGDTEFHSGEFGNELERYLYAYDLLKTKAANLERTLPADQRDGFFEIVKYPIFSAALIAEKELEAQEARDIARPGLFPNDDEAKASAAVSLNAFNTLKQLNAYYLKLGKGKWSSIIATDGAEMQAPQLPGALPAKDIKLLMQDAFDRNQDLQPLVTFTKNITAKNAYDWTNAFQAPAAKNGTAEKIQLKPLLGHSSNAVKLPKGAILRYRFVSSSIGDARFTLATIPSYLPYEKNMRVSVSIDGAEPVICQMKEDYNSKEWKMNHWRGQALKSFYVTLLDGYHTVEIKALDDNIIVDQWVLDFDVDREYYVFPVTR
;
A
#
# COMPACT_ATOMS: atom_id res chain seq x y z
N GLY A 1 -0.18 -16.18 3.73
CA GLY A 1 0.24 -17.36 3.06
C GLY A 1 -0.59 -18.58 3.44
N LEU A 2 -0.16 -19.74 2.97
CA LEU A 2 -0.76 -21.05 3.27
C LEU A 2 -0.94 -21.29 4.78
N GLY A 3 -0.07 -20.75 5.62
CA GLY A 3 -0.16 -20.86 7.08
C GLY A 3 -1.39 -20.20 7.71
N ASP A 4 -1.91 -19.14 7.11
CA ASP A 4 -3.06 -18.42 7.67
C ASP A 4 -4.39 -19.11 7.35
N VAL A 5 -4.49 -19.75 6.19
CA VAL A 5 -5.66 -20.59 5.85
C VAL A 5 -5.73 -21.79 6.80
N TYR A 6 -4.59 -22.43 7.10
CA TYR A 6 -4.53 -23.54 8.06
C TYR A 6 -4.85 -23.10 9.49
N LYS A 7 -4.33 -21.94 9.93
CA LYS A 7 -4.66 -21.40 11.26
C LYS A 7 -6.13 -21.05 11.39
N ARG A 8 -6.75 -20.47 10.35
CA ARG A 8 -8.19 -20.15 10.33
C ARG A 8 -9.06 -21.39 10.35
N GLN A 9 -8.68 -22.43 9.63
CA GLN A 9 -9.36 -23.74 9.69
C GLN A 9 -9.23 -24.38 11.08
N ALA A 10 -8.06 -24.27 11.71
CA ALA A 10 -7.83 -24.82 13.05
C ALA A 10 -8.57 -24.06 14.16
N LEU A 11 -8.72 -22.72 14.04
CA LEU A 11 -9.38 -21.88 15.05
C LEU A 11 -10.89 -21.86 14.94
N ASN A 12 -11.45 -21.96 13.73
CA ASN A 12 -12.89 -21.87 13.50
C ASN A 12 -13.56 -23.23 13.18
N GLY A 13 -12.77 -24.30 13.07
CA GLY A 13 -13.24 -25.60 12.63
C GLY A 13 -13.85 -25.57 11.21
N SER A 14 -14.31 -26.72 10.72
CA SER A 14 -14.97 -26.89 9.41
C SER A 14 -16.25 -26.04 9.17
N LYS A 15 -16.66 -25.23 10.16
CA LYS A 15 -17.89 -24.42 10.11
C LYS A 15 -17.80 -23.19 9.20
N TRP A 16 -16.59 -22.69 8.86
CA TRP A 16 -16.46 -21.49 8.03
C TRP A 16 -16.84 -21.76 6.57
N MET A 17 -16.48 -22.91 6.04
CA MET A 17 -16.71 -23.29 4.64
C MET A 17 -18.00 -24.11 4.48
N ASN A 18 -19.10 -23.64 5.07
CA ASN A 18 -20.42 -24.26 4.89
C ASN A 18 -21.07 -23.85 3.55
N GLN A 19 -22.08 -24.58 3.12
CA GLN A 19 -22.81 -24.37 1.87
C GLN A 19 -23.29 -22.91 1.68
N LYS A 20 -23.72 -22.25 2.76
CA LYS A 20 -24.17 -20.84 2.72
C LYS A 20 -23.04 -19.88 2.41
N ASN A 21 -21.87 -20.07 3.01
CA ASN A 21 -20.70 -19.21 2.80
C ASN A 21 -20.13 -19.42 1.39
N TYR A 22 -20.11 -20.65 0.89
CA TYR A 22 -19.75 -20.95 -0.50
C TYR A 22 -20.69 -20.29 -1.51
N SER A 23 -22.00 -20.34 -1.26
CA SER A 23 -22.97 -19.65 -2.13
C SER A 23 -22.77 -18.13 -2.13
N GLN A 24 -22.36 -17.55 -1.01
CA GLN A 24 -22.07 -16.11 -0.93
C GLN A 24 -20.77 -15.77 -1.66
N LEU A 25 -19.75 -16.60 -1.52
CA LEU A 25 -18.47 -16.46 -2.26
C LEU A 25 -18.72 -16.59 -3.77
N ALA A 26 -19.47 -17.60 -4.21
CA ALA A 26 -19.82 -17.79 -5.60
C ALA A 26 -20.56 -16.58 -6.19
N ARG A 27 -21.52 -16.02 -5.45
CA ARG A 27 -22.22 -14.79 -5.87
C ARG A 27 -21.28 -13.57 -5.96
N LEU A 28 -20.32 -13.46 -5.05
CA LEU A 28 -19.30 -12.41 -5.12
C LEU A 28 -18.42 -12.61 -6.36
N MET A 29 -17.98 -13.83 -6.62
CA MET A 29 -17.16 -14.17 -7.79
C MET A 29 -17.89 -13.82 -9.09
N LEU A 30 -19.16 -14.16 -9.23
CA LEU A 30 -19.97 -13.81 -10.40
C LEU A 30 -20.09 -12.28 -10.58
N ARG A 31 -20.27 -11.53 -9.50
CA ARG A 31 -20.29 -10.06 -9.56
C ARG A 31 -18.94 -9.47 -10.00
N LEU A 32 -17.87 -10.09 -9.60
CA LEU A 32 -16.51 -9.74 -9.99
C LEU A 32 -16.10 -10.36 -11.34
N ARG A 33 -17.01 -11.06 -12.02
CA ARG A 33 -16.71 -11.79 -13.26
C ARG A 33 -15.59 -12.81 -13.14
N ALA A 34 -15.29 -13.23 -11.91
CA ALA A 34 -14.33 -14.30 -11.65
C ALA A 34 -15.00 -15.66 -11.94
N ASN A 35 -14.33 -16.50 -12.68
CA ASN A 35 -14.88 -17.79 -13.15
C ASN A 35 -14.24 -19.01 -12.49
N THR A 36 -13.17 -18.83 -11.72
CA THR A 36 -12.40 -19.95 -11.17
C THR A 36 -12.05 -19.70 -9.71
N LEU A 37 -12.32 -20.70 -8.86
CA LEU A 37 -11.90 -20.71 -7.46
C LEU A 37 -10.73 -21.69 -7.30
N TRP A 38 -9.59 -21.22 -6.78
CA TRP A 38 -8.46 -22.07 -6.46
C TRP A 38 -8.56 -22.58 -5.03
N GLN A 39 -8.67 -23.89 -4.86
CA GLN A 39 -8.71 -24.53 -3.54
C GLN A 39 -7.35 -25.14 -3.19
N VAL A 40 -6.91 -24.93 -1.97
CA VAL A 40 -5.60 -25.39 -1.48
C VAL A 40 -5.72 -26.76 -0.78
N ASP A 41 -6.87 -27.13 -0.23
CA ASP A 41 -7.07 -28.39 0.48
C ASP A 41 -8.41 -29.05 0.14
N VAL A 42 -8.34 -30.24 -0.46
CA VAL A 42 -9.47 -30.92 -1.09
C VAL A 42 -9.98 -32.13 -0.28
N LYS A 43 -9.25 -32.56 0.75
CA LYS A 43 -9.52 -33.90 1.32
C LYS A 43 -10.79 -34.03 2.15
N HIS A 44 -11.32 -32.96 2.70
CA HIS A 44 -12.46 -33.04 3.64
C HIS A 44 -13.72 -32.26 3.24
N GLU A 45 -13.70 -31.44 2.19
CA GLU A 45 -14.81 -30.55 1.84
C GLU A 45 -15.33 -30.70 0.40
N ALA A 46 -14.77 -31.61 -0.38
CA ALA A 46 -14.93 -31.66 -1.83
C ALA A 46 -16.38 -31.84 -2.33
N ALA A 47 -17.23 -32.58 -1.60
CA ALA A 47 -18.56 -32.90 -2.11
C ALA A 47 -19.55 -31.74 -2.00
N TYR A 48 -19.51 -30.95 -0.91
CA TYR A 48 -20.40 -29.80 -0.73
C TYR A 48 -20.03 -28.64 -1.61
N ASN A 49 -18.73 -28.39 -1.72
CA ASN A 49 -18.17 -27.28 -2.50
C ASN A 49 -18.43 -27.46 -3.98
N LYS A 50 -18.27 -28.66 -4.49
CA LYS A 50 -18.52 -28.99 -5.88
C LYS A 50 -19.96 -28.75 -6.29
N ALA A 51 -20.95 -29.21 -5.49
CA ALA A 51 -22.36 -29.02 -5.79
C ALA A 51 -22.78 -27.54 -5.83
N VAL A 52 -22.24 -26.71 -4.91
CA VAL A 52 -22.52 -25.28 -4.89
C VAL A 52 -21.84 -24.58 -6.08
N VAL A 53 -20.59 -24.87 -6.34
CA VAL A 53 -19.81 -24.26 -7.43
C VAL A 53 -20.38 -24.66 -8.78
N ASP A 54 -20.75 -25.94 -8.97
CA ASP A 54 -21.43 -26.44 -10.17
C ASP A 54 -22.78 -25.73 -10.42
N SER A 55 -23.50 -25.35 -9.35
CA SER A 55 -24.76 -24.61 -9.47
C SER A 55 -24.60 -23.16 -9.94
N PHE A 56 -23.39 -22.59 -9.83
CA PHE A 56 -23.05 -21.24 -10.24
C PHE A 56 -22.15 -21.18 -11.50
N ASP A 57 -21.86 -22.32 -12.13
CA ASP A 57 -20.94 -22.40 -13.28
C ASP A 57 -19.52 -21.86 -13.01
N ILE A 58 -19.04 -22.00 -11.77
CA ILE A 58 -17.69 -21.57 -11.36
C ILE A 58 -16.73 -22.77 -11.42
N CYS A 59 -15.56 -22.56 -12.01
CA CYS A 59 -14.49 -23.57 -12.07
C CYS A 59 -13.79 -23.76 -10.72
N ILE A 60 -13.40 -24.99 -10.40
CA ILE A 60 -12.49 -25.27 -9.28
C ILE A 60 -11.14 -25.70 -9.84
N ALA A 61 -10.07 -25.02 -9.40
CA ALA A 61 -8.69 -25.41 -9.71
C ALA A 61 -8.06 -26.10 -8.48
N GLU A 62 -7.44 -27.24 -8.68
CA GLU A 62 -6.78 -28.04 -7.66
C GLU A 62 -5.32 -28.28 -8.05
N ASN A 63 -4.39 -28.09 -7.12
CA ASN A 63 -2.97 -28.47 -7.28
C ASN A 63 -2.36 -28.16 -8.65
N TYR A 64 -2.50 -26.91 -9.13
CA TYR A 64 -2.02 -26.47 -10.46
C TYR A 64 -2.68 -27.19 -11.65
N LYS A 65 -3.78 -27.87 -11.45
CA LYS A 65 -4.59 -28.48 -12.50
C LYS A 65 -5.99 -27.89 -12.45
N VAL A 66 -6.46 -27.33 -13.55
CA VAL A 66 -7.87 -26.98 -13.71
C VAL A 66 -8.60 -28.27 -14.04
N THR A 67 -9.47 -28.73 -13.15
CA THR A 67 -10.42 -29.79 -13.48
C THR A 67 -11.61 -29.17 -14.19
N GLU A 68 -11.85 -29.65 -15.42
CA GLU A 68 -12.96 -29.19 -16.26
C GLU A 68 -14.30 -29.24 -15.55
N ILE A 69 -15.08 -28.16 -15.73
CA ILE A 69 -16.50 -28.18 -15.49
C ILE A 69 -17.17 -28.67 -16.76
N THR A 70 -17.79 -29.80 -16.67
CA THR A 70 -18.70 -30.28 -17.70
C THR A 70 -20.05 -29.62 -17.53
N GLY A 71 -20.23 -28.46 -18.15
CA GLY A 71 -21.55 -27.97 -18.48
C GLY A 71 -22.26 -29.02 -19.33
N LYS A 72 -23.53 -29.37 -19.04
CA LYS A 72 -24.30 -30.45 -19.67
C LYS A 72 -24.43 -30.37 -21.19
N LYS A 73 -23.77 -29.46 -21.89
CA LYS A 73 -23.91 -29.23 -23.35
C LYS A 73 -22.67 -29.35 -24.21
N HIS A 74 -21.45 -29.51 -23.68
CA HIS A 74 -20.26 -29.67 -24.51
C HIS A 74 -19.38 -30.85 -24.12
N LYS A 75 -19.61 -31.98 -24.81
CA LYS A 75 -18.74 -33.17 -24.78
C LYS A 75 -17.43 -32.93 -25.57
N LYS A 76 -16.57 -32.02 -25.18
CA LYS A 76 -15.17 -32.03 -25.64
C LYS A 76 -14.26 -31.86 -24.41
N LYS A 77 -13.59 -32.95 -24.07
CA LYS A 77 -12.52 -32.98 -23.08
C LYS A 77 -11.33 -32.19 -23.64
N HIS A 78 -11.13 -30.98 -23.15
CA HIS A 78 -9.86 -30.29 -23.27
C HIS A 78 -9.15 -30.32 -21.92
N LYS A 79 -8.16 -31.16 -21.79
CA LYS A 79 -7.20 -31.16 -20.71
C LYS A 79 -6.22 -30.04 -21.02
N LYS A 80 -6.53 -28.80 -20.64
CA LYS A 80 -5.55 -27.71 -20.72
C LYS A 80 -4.68 -27.78 -19.46
N THR A 81 -3.43 -28.08 -19.63
CA THR A 81 -2.40 -27.91 -18.62
C THR A 81 -2.18 -26.39 -18.48
N LEU A 82 -2.19 -25.88 -17.27
CA LEU A 82 -1.93 -24.46 -16.98
C LEU A 82 -0.43 -24.15 -17.22
N GLU A 83 0.02 -24.22 -18.47
CA GLU A 83 1.40 -23.90 -18.83
C GLU A 83 1.65 -22.39 -18.91
N ASN A 84 0.57 -21.57 -18.99
CA ASN A 84 0.64 -20.13 -19.11
C ASN A 84 -0.28 -19.41 -18.09
N VAL A 85 -0.13 -19.73 -16.81
CA VAL A 85 -0.82 -19.00 -15.76
C VAL A 85 -0.06 -17.72 -15.45
N LYS A 86 -0.61 -16.57 -15.80
CA LYS A 86 -0.15 -15.29 -15.26
C LYS A 86 -0.68 -15.20 -13.84
N MET A 87 0.17 -15.46 -12.88
CA MET A 87 -0.14 -15.38 -11.48
C MET A 87 0.06 -13.93 -11.02
N ILE A 88 -1.05 -13.23 -10.76
CA ILE A 88 -0.99 -12.08 -9.86
C ILE A 88 -0.83 -12.67 -8.46
N CYS A 89 0.35 -13.16 -8.17
CA CYS A 89 0.75 -13.38 -6.83
C CYS A 89 1.08 -12.00 -6.28
N ALA A 90 0.14 -11.45 -5.53
CA ALA A 90 0.53 -10.79 -4.31
C ALA A 90 1.28 -11.88 -3.53
N GLY A 91 2.49 -12.15 -3.95
CA GLY A 91 3.32 -13.25 -3.45
C GLY A 91 3.46 -13.07 -1.96
N ASN A 92 3.93 -14.05 -1.26
CA ASN A 92 4.08 -14.19 0.19
C ASN A 92 4.49 -12.95 1.00
N GLN A 93 4.60 -11.77 0.41
CA GLN A 93 5.09 -10.53 1.00
C GLN A 93 4.21 -9.30 0.73
N MET A 94 3.21 -9.35 -0.16
CA MET A 94 2.32 -8.23 -0.40
C MET A 94 0.87 -8.67 -0.20
N GLN A 95 0.30 -8.24 0.92
CA GLN A 95 -1.14 -8.32 1.12
C GLN A 95 -1.78 -7.19 0.31
N LEU A 96 -2.82 -7.48 -0.48
CA LEU A 96 -3.59 -6.46 -1.20
C LEU A 96 -4.35 -5.52 -0.26
N GLU A 97 -4.49 -5.92 0.99
CA GLU A 97 -5.11 -5.14 2.05
C GLU A 97 -4.30 -3.87 2.32
N ASN A 98 -4.96 -2.72 2.31
CA ASN A 98 -4.36 -1.39 2.49
C ASN A 98 -3.37 -0.95 1.40
N VAL A 99 -3.26 -1.68 0.29
CA VAL A 99 -2.39 -1.32 -0.84
C VAL A 99 -3.12 -0.35 -1.77
N SER A 100 -2.42 0.70 -2.20
CA SER A 100 -2.94 1.62 -3.22
C SER A 100 -3.32 0.87 -4.50
N PRO A 101 -4.50 1.13 -5.08
CA PRO A 101 -4.88 0.54 -6.37
C PRO A 101 -3.91 0.93 -7.50
N ALA A 102 -3.23 2.08 -7.41
CA ALA A 102 -2.21 2.48 -8.37
C ALA A 102 -0.98 1.58 -8.31
N LEU A 103 -0.55 1.16 -7.11
CA LEU A 103 0.55 0.21 -6.97
C LEU A 103 0.17 -1.15 -7.54
N VAL A 104 -1.05 -1.63 -7.28
CA VAL A 104 -1.56 -2.87 -7.89
C VAL A 104 -1.52 -2.77 -9.41
N LEU A 105 -1.94 -1.63 -9.99
CA LEU A 105 -1.90 -1.42 -11.44
C LEU A 105 -0.48 -1.43 -12.00
N GLU A 106 0.49 -0.79 -11.34
CA GLU A 106 1.90 -0.83 -11.78
C GLU A 106 2.48 -2.24 -11.71
N MET A 107 2.11 -3.03 -10.71
CA MET A 107 2.48 -4.44 -10.64
C MET A 107 1.88 -5.27 -11.79
N LEU A 108 0.62 -5.02 -12.14
CA LEU A 108 -0.05 -5.66 -13.27
C LEU A 108 0.56 -5.28 -14.62
N ASN A 109 0.95 -4.01 -14.78
CA ASN A 109 1.59 -3.50 -16.00
C ASN A 109 3.02 -4.04 -16.16
N ASN A 110 3.58 -4.62 -15.12
CA ASN A 110 4.92 -5.16 -15.15
C ASN A 110 4.88 -6.65 -15.47
N ARG A 111 5.04 -7.00 -16.74
CA ARG A 111 4.96 -8.39 -17.25
C ARG A 111 5.90 -9.36 -16.54
N ASP A 112 7.08 -8.89 -16.13
CA ASP A 112 8.09 -9.74 -15.48
C ASP A 112 7.66 -10.17 -14.07
N TYR A 113 6.71 -9.45 -13.45
CA TYR A 113 6.13 -9.82 -12.16
C TYR A 113 5.07 -10.93 -12.28
N LEU A 114 4.40 -11.01 -13.42
CA LEU A 114 3.31 -11.95 -13.69
C LEU A 114 3.79 -13.29 -14.25
N GLU A 115 5.02 -13.35 -14.74
CA GLU A 115 5.58 -14.58 -15.30
C GLU A 115 6.20 -15.45 -14.20
N THR A 116 5.51 -16.52 -13.80
CA THR A 116 6.17 -17.64 -13.12
C THR A 116 7.11 -18.31 -14.12
N LYS A 117 8.33 -18.66 -13.67
CA LYS A 117 9.33 -19.39 -14.46
C LYS A 117 8.70 -20.57 -15.20
N SER A 118 8.35 -20.40 -16.46
CA SER A 118 8.38 -21.48 -17.43
C SER A 118 9.66 -21.34 -18.21
N GLU A 119 10.43 -22.42 -18.33
CA GLU A 119 11.77 -22.48 -18.95
C GLU A 119 11.77 -22.25 -20.47
N HIS A 120 10.69 -21.77 -21.07
CA HIS A 120 10.60 -21.53 -22.50
C HIS A 120 10.33 -20.09 -22.80
N ARG A 121 11.42 -19.35 -22.97
CA ARG A 121 11.48 -17.99 -23.50
C ARG A 121 11.42 -18.03 -25.02
N GLU A 122 10.29 -17.74 -25.62
CA GLU A 122 10.27 -17.19 -26.97
C GLU A 122 10.02 -15.70 -26.94
N LYS A 123 10.92 -14.99 -27.64
CA LYS A 123 10.97 -13.55 -27.77
C LYS A 123 9.71 -13.04 -28.48
N SER A 124 8.84 -12.32 -27.81
CA SER A 124 7.93 -11.41 -28.48
C SER A 124 8.05 -10.01 -27.91
N HIS A 125 8.64 -9.15 -28.72
CA HIS A 125 8.57 -7.70 -28.56
C HIS A 125 7.15 -7.24 -28.84
N ARG A 126 6.43 -6.73 -27.84
CA ARG A 126 5.41 -5.71 -28.05
C ARG A 126 4.95 -5.08 -26.72
N SER A 127 4.84 -3.76 -26.72
CA SER A 127 4.59 -2.84 -25.62
C SER A 127 3.11 -2.53 -25.41
N GLU A 128 2.20 -3.47 -25.62
CA GLU A 128 0.78 -3.31 -25.35
C GLU A 128 0.28 -4.49 -24.54
N MET A 129 -0.59 -4.24 -23.54
CA MET A 129 -1.30 -5.28 -22.82
C MET A 129 -2.17 -6.06 -23.83
N HIS A 130 -1.59 -7.04 -24.52
CA HIS A 130 -2.37 -8.02 -25.25
C HIS A 130 -2.71 -9.16 -24.30
N TYR A 131 -4.00 -9.28 -24.02
CA TYR A 131 -4.55 -10.42 -23.31
C TYR A 131 -4.52 -11.61 -24.26
N ASP A 132 -3.61 -12.53 -24.01
CA ASP A 132 -3.66 -13.84 -24.62
C ASP A 132 -4.88 -14.57 -24.08
N GLU A 133 -5.73 -15.09 -24.96
CA GLU A 133 -6.97 -15.81 -24.60
C GLU A 133 -6.71 -17.04 -23.71
N ASP A 134 -5.46 -17.47 -23.59
CA ASP A 134 -5.03 -18.65 -22.84
C ASP A 134 -4.46 -18.34 -21.45
N CYS A 135 -4.52 -17.09 -20.97
CA CYS A 135 -3.98 -16.71 -19.66
C CYS A 135 -5.03 -16.73 -18.55
N ALA A 136 -4.66 -17.27 -17.39
CA ALA A 136 -5.45 -17.16 -16.17
C ALA A 136 -4.84 -16.11 -15.24
N TRP A 137 -5.68 -15.25 -14.68
CA TRP A 137 -5.30 -14.29 -13.65
C TRP A 137 -5.66 -14.86 -12.28
N ILE A 138 -4.71 -14.89 -11.36
CA ILE A 138 -4.92 -15.40 -10.00
C ILE A 138 -4.71 -14.26 -9.01
N ALA A 139 -5.74 -13.94 -8.23
CA ALA A 139 -5.64 -13.02 -7.11
C ALA A 139 -5.67 -13.83 -5.80
N ASN A 140 -4.62 -13.71 -4.99
CA ASN A 140 -4.63 -14.24 -3.63
C ASN A 140 -5.24 -13.20 -2.69
N VAL A 141 -6.34 -13.54 -2.06
CA VAL A 141 -7.12 -12.62 -1.24
C VAL A 141 -7.40 -13.24 0.11
N THR A 142 -6.95 -12.59 1.15
CA THR A 142 -7.18 -13.01 2.54
C THR A 142 -8.56 -12.57 3.01
N ASN A 143 -8.93 -11.33 2.73
CA ASN A 143 -10.21 -10.74 3.08
C ASN A 143 -10.79 -9.96 1.88
N PRO A 144 -11.73 -10.55 1.13
CA PRO A 144 -12.27 -9.94 -0.09
C PRO A 144 -13.01 -8.62 0.15
N LYS A 145 -13.48 -8.36 1.38
CA LYS A 145 -14.17 -7.11 1.69
C LYS A 145 -13.20 -5.94 1.83
N MET A 146 -12.04 -6.17 2.42
CA MET A 146 -11.01 -5.16 2.62
C MET A 146 -10.34 -4.72 1.31
N VAL A 147 -10.40 -5.56 0.28
CA VAL A 147 -9.77 -5.33 -1.03
C VAL A 147 -10.79 -5.20 -2.16
N SER A 148 -12.00 -4.78 -1.83
CA SER A 148 -13.12 -4.75 -2.78
C SER A 148 -12.86 -3.86 -4.01
N LEU A 149 -12.19 -2.71 -3.84
CA LEU A 149 -11.79 -1.85 -4.96
C LEU A 149 -10.73 -2.52 -5.84
N GLN A 150 -9.69 -3.08 -5.23
CA GLN A 150 -8.59 -3.74 -5.95
C GLN A 150 -9.12 -4.97 -6.72
N LEU A 151 -10.00 -5.76 -6.10
CA LEU A 151 -10.64 -6.90 -6.77
C LEU A 151 -11.54 -6.47 -7.93
N ALA A 152 -12.34 -5.43 -7.75
CA ALA A 152 -13.16 -4.88 -8.83
C ALA A 152 -12.29 -4.42 -9.99
N MET A 153 -11.21 -3.68 -9.69
CA MET A 153 -10.27 -3.17 -10.70
C MET A 153 -9.57 -4.31 -11.47
N ILE A 154 -9.04 -5.31 -10.75
CA ILE A 154 -8.38 -6.47 -11.37
C ILE A 154 -9.37 -7.23 -12.26
N SER A 155 -10.58 -7.44 -11.78
CA SER A 155 -11.62 -8.18 -12.51
C SER A 155 -12.10 -7.41 -13.74
N ASP A 156 -12.28 -6.10 -13.63
CA ASP A 156 -12.66 -5.25 -14.75
C ASP A 156 -11.56 -5.19 -15.83
N LEU A 157 -10.28 -5.10 -15.41
CA LEU A 157 -9.13 -5.16 -16.32
C LEU A 157 -9.00 -6.51 -17.02
N ALA A 158 -9.22 -7.61 -16.29
CA ALA A 158 -9.18 -8.95 -16.88
C ALA A 158 -10.31 -9.17 -17.91
N TRP A 159 -11.42 -8.47 -17.76
CA TRP A 159 -12.54 -8.51 -18.69
C TRP A 159 -12.38 -7.54 -19.87
N ASN A 160 -11.89 -6.34 -19.59
CA ASN A 160 -11.74 -5.27 -20.57
C ASN A 160 -10.48 -4.45 -20.27
N SER A 161 -9.48 -4.51 -21.15
CA SER A 161 -8.22 -3.77 -21.03
C SER A 161 -8.41 -2.26 -20.97
N GLU A 162 -9.52 -1.75 -21.49
CA GLU A 162 -9.85 -0.32 -21.53
C GLU A 162 -10.55 0.19 -20.27
N ALA A 163 -10.80 -0.69 -19.28
CA ALA A 163 -11.53 -0.33 -18.05
C ALA A 163 -10.91 0.85 -17.28
N LEU A 164 -9.61 1.11 -17.47
CA LEU A 164 -8.87 2.21 -16.84
C LEU A 164 -8.42 3.31 -17.82
N GLN A 165 -9.00 3.44 -19.00
CA GLN A 165 -8.62 4.51 -19.96
C GLN A 165 -8.72 5.91 -19.36
N GLY A 166 -9.65 6.15 -18.44
CA GLY A 166 -9.78 7.42 -17.72
C GLY A 166 -8.78 7.60 -16.55
N GLY A 167 -7.90 6.62 -16.33
CA GLY A 167 -6.96 6.60 -15.20
C GLY A 167 -7.58 6.11 -13.89
N ILE A 168 -6.72 5.75 -12.94
CA ILE A 168 -7.10 5.16 -11.66
C ILE A 168 -7.96 6.09 -10.79
N SER A 169 -7.71 7.39 -10.82
CA SER A 169 -8.48 8.38 -10.06
C SER A 169 -9.93 8.50 -10.56
N SER A 170 -10.14 8.39 -11.88
CA SER A 170 -11.47 8.33 -12.49
C SER A 170 -12.17 7.01 -12.19
N TYR A 171 -11.44 5.90 -12.23
CA TYR A 171 -11.97 4.59 -11.85
C TYR A 171 -12.47 4.58 -10.40
N LEU A 172 -11.66 5.08 -9.45
CA LEU A 172 -12.05 5.24 -8.05
C LEU A 172 -13.34 6.08 -7.91
N GLN A 173 -13.42 7.23 -8.62
CA GLN A 173 -14.61 8.07 -8.60
C GLN A 173 -15.85 7.33 -9.10
N ASN A 174 -15.74 6.60 -10.20
CA ASN A 174 -16.84 5.87 -10.81
C ASN A 174 -17.29 4.70 -9.92
N TRP A 175 -16.33 3.97 -9.34
CA TRP A 175 -16.59 2.88 -8.41
C TRP A 175 -17.34 3.39 -7.17
N LEU A 176 -16.86 4.46 -6.53
CA LEU A 176 -17.54 5.10 -5.41
C LEU A 176 -18.93 5.62 -5.78
N SER A 177 -19.07 6.17 -7.00
CA SER A 177 -20.36 6.68 -7.47
C SER A 177 -21.39 5.58 -7.66
N SER A 178 -20.96 4.38 -8.05
CA SER A 178 -21.85 3.22 -8.17
C SER A 178 -22.37 2.73 -6.81
N LEU A 179 -21.65 3.00 -5.72
CA LEU A 179 -21.99 2.57 -4.37
C LEU A 179 -22.77 3.64 -3.58
N PHE A 180 -22.39 4.91 -3.70
CA PHE A 180 -22.89 6.00 -2.84
C PHE A 180 -23.58 7.13 -3.63
N GLY A 181 -23.61 7.04 -4.94
CA GLY A 181 -24.07 8.13 -5.81
C GLY A 181 -23.01 9.23 -5.98
N ASN A 182 -23.14 10.03 -7.05
CA ASN A 182 -22.12 11.00 -7.46
C ASN A 182 -21.79 12.06 -6.41
N VAL A 183 -22.78 12.53 -5.67
CA VAL A 183 -22.58 13.62 -4.67
C VAL A 183 -21.74 13.14 -3.49
N ALA A 184 -22.07 11.97 -2.93
CA ALA A 184 -21.31 11.39 -1.84
C ALA A 184 -19.92 10.94 -2.32
N ALA A 185 -19.82 10.30 -3.47
CA ALA A 185 -18.56 9.84 -4.04
C ALA A 185 -17.52 10.95 -4.20
N LYS A 186 -17.93 12.15 -4.65
CA LYS A 186 -17.02 13.32 -4.74
C LYS A 186 -16.44 13.75 -3.39
N LYS A 187 -17.18 13.52 -2.29
CA LYS A 187 -16.71 13.82 -0.94
C LYS A 187 -15.89 12.68 -0.34
N ILE A 188 -16.18 11.43 -0.71
CA ILE A 188 -15.49 10.23 -0.23
C ILE A 188 -14.12 10.07 -0.91
N LYS A 189 -14.03 10.37 -2.22
CA LYS A 189 -12.82 10.19 -3.01
C LYS A 189 -11.57 10.80 -2.37
N PRO A 190 -11.55 12.07 -1.93
CA PRO A 190 -10.37 12.66 -1.28
C PRO A 190 -9.95 11.93 0.02
N LEU A 191 -10.91 11.34 0.75
CA LEU A 191 -10.61 10.54 1.94
C LEU A 191 -9.87 9.26 1.58
N MET A 192 -10.31 8.58 0.52
CA MET A 192 -9.67 7.36 0.05
C MET A 192 -8.30 7.64 -0.58
N GLU A 193 -8.14 8.75 -1.30
CA GLU A 193 -6.85 9.17 -1.86
C GLU A 193 -5.83 9.44 -0.74
N GLU A 194 -6.22 10.14 0.32
CA GLU A 194 -5.36 10.38 1.47
C GLU A 194 -5.07 9.10 2.26
N TYR A 195 -6.07 8.24 2.43
CA TYR A 195 -5.88 6.91 3.04
C TYR A 195 -4.81 6.10 2.30
N TYR A 196 -4.89 6.00 0.96
CA TYR A 196 -3.90 5.29 0.17
C TYR A 196 -2.52 5.96 0.21
N ARG A 197 -2.45 7.28 0.33
CA ARG A 197 -1.19 7.99 0.54
C ARG A 197 -0.55 7.58 1.86
N LEU A 198 -1.30 7.61 2.95
CA LEU A 198 -0.79 7.27 4.29
C LEU A 198 -0.38 5.80 4.38
N THR A 199 -1.16 4.88 3.80
CA THR A 199 -0.78 3.46 3.76
C THR A 199 0.40 3.17 2.83
N SER A 200 0.66 4.03 1.84
CA SER A 200 1.87 3.94 1.00
C SER A 200 3.13 4.36 1.73
N ILE A 201 3.04 5.23 2.75
CA ILE A 201 4.17 5.60 3.63
C ILE A 201 4.61 4.39 4.46
N ARG A 202 3.66 3.70 5.08
CA ARG A 202 3.87 2.41 5.74
C ARG A 202 2.57 1.62 5.76
N GLN A 203 2.60 0.41 5.25
CA GLN A 203 1.42 -0.44 5.32
C GLN A 203 1.14 -0.87 6.76
N PRO A 204 -0.12 -0.84 7.22
CA PRO A 204 -0.49 -1.24 8.58
C PRO A 204 0.02 -2.62 8.98
N ALA A 205 0.05 -3.57 8.05
CA ALA A 205 0.56 -4.93 8.27
C ALA A 205 2.05 -4.98 8.64
N PHE A 206 2.83 -3.95 8.30
CA PHE A 206 4.26 -3.86 8.58
C PHE A 206 4.59 -2.88 9.73
N MET A 207 3.59 -2.31 10.37
CA MET A 207 3.78 -1.50 11.58
C MET A 207 4.05 -2.36 12.82
N ALA A 208 3.40 -3.53 12.89
CA ALA A 208 3.43 -4.38 14.07
C ALA A 208 4.69 -5.25 14.13
N MET A 209 5.14 -5.55 15.35
CA MET A 209 6.08 -6.64 15.58
C MET A 209 5.60 -7.95 14.91
N PRO A 210 6.43 -8.79 14.30
CA PRO A 210 7.86 -9.00 14.63
C PRO A 210 8.88 -8.25 13.76
N TYR A 211 8.47 -7.25 12.99
CA TYR A 211 9.38 -6.55 12.07
C TYR A 211 10.34 -5.57 12.78
N GLY A 212 10.16 -5.35 14.08
CA GLY A 212 10.94 -4.42 14.90
C GLY A 212 10.32 -3.02 14.91
N ASP A 213 11.02 -2.08 15.53
CA ASP A 213 10.65 -0.68 15.49
C ASP A 213 10.77 -0.13 14.07
N THR A 214 9.95 0.85 13.76
CA THR A 214 10.00 1.52 12.47
C THR A 214 11.15 2.52 12.45
N GLU A 215 11.50 2.99 11.25
CA GLU A 215 12.51 4.04 11.07
C GLU A 215 11.91 5.46 11.20
N PHE A 216 10.66 5.59 11.71
CA PHE A 216 10.10 6.90 12.03
C PHE A 216 10.85 7.52 13.20
N HIS A 217 11.19 8.79 13.08
CA HIS A 217 11.85 9.53 14.14
C HIS A 217 10.82 10.25 15.01
N SER A 218 10.94 10.06 16.33
CA SER A 218 10.16 10.79 17.32
C SER A 218 10.92 12.03 17.80
N GLY A 219 10.23 13.15 17.96
CA GLY A 219 10.75 14.41 18.49
C GLY A 219 11.63 15.21 17.52
N GLU A 220 12.80 14.73 17.20
CA GLU A 220 13.72 15.37 16.25
C GLU A 220 13.37 15.08 14.79
N PHE A 221 14.20 15.51 13.86
CA PHE A 221 14.06 15.28 12.41
C PHE A 221 12.72 15.73 11.82
N GLY A 222 12.11 16.78 12.39
CA GLY A 222 10.88 17.37 11.91
C GLY A 222 9.61 16.66 12.36
N ASN A 223 9.66 15.92 13.47
CA ASN A 223 8.51 15.26 14.10
C ASN A 223 7.70 14.40 13.13
N GLU A 224 8.35 13.51 12.44
CA GLU A 224 7.72 12.67 11.40
C GLU A 224 6.60 11.81 11.95
N LEU A 225 6.84 11.22 13.11
CA LEU A 225 5.89 10.37 13.79
C LEU A 225 4.62 11.15 14.11
N GLU A 226 4.74 12.30 14.75
CA GLU A 226 3.61 13.17 15.08
C GLU A 226 2.86 13.64 13.83
N ARG A 227 3.59 14.07 12.78
CA ARG A 227 2.95 14.49 11.52
C ARG A 227 2.15 13.37 10.86
N TYR A 228 2.67 12.15 10.93
CA TYR A 228 1.99 10.99 10.36
C TYR A 228 0.72 10.64 11.15
N LEU A 229 0.81 10.59 12.48
CA LEU A 229 -0.35 10.36 13.35
C LEU A 229 -1.39 11.47 13.23
N TYR A 230 -0.97 12.73 13.17
CA TYR A 230 -1.86 13.85 12.96
C TYR A 230 -2.61 13.78 11.62
N ALA A 231 -1.94 13.37 10.55
CA ALA A 231 -2.60 13.18 9.26
C ALA A 231 -3.70 12.12 9.32
N TYR A 232 -3.50 11.03 10.06
CA TYR A 232 -4.54 10.05 10.33
C TYR A 232 -5.69 10.59 11.17
N ASP A 233 -5.40 11.42 12.17
CA ASP A 233 -6.43 12.04 13.01
C ASP A 233 -7.34 12.97 12.22
N LEU A 234 -6.76 13.80 11.36
CA LEU A 234 -7.53 14.61 10.43
C LEU A 234 -8.39 13.76 9.51
N LEU A 235 -7.85 12.66 9.01
CA LEU A 235 -8.57 11.76 8.12
C LEU A 235 -9.72 11.05 8.85
N LYS A 236 -9.50 10.55 10.08
CA LYS A 236 -10.55 9.98 10.94
C LYS A 236 -11.68 10.99 11.17
N THR A 237 -11.32 12.22 11.54
CA THR A 237 -12.28 13.30 11.79
C THR A 237 -13.12 13.62 10.56
N LYS A 238 -12.49 13.78 9.40
CA LYS A 238 -13.20 14.02 8.14
C LYS A 238 -14.14 12.88 7.77
N ALA A 239 -13.70 11.62 7.92
CA ALA A 239 -14.51 10.45 7.64
C ALA A 239 -15.73 10.34 8.59
N ALA A 240 -15.54 10.57 9.90
CA ALA A 240 -16.61 10.57 10.88
C ALA A 240 -17.65 11.69 10.62
N ASN A 241 -17.20 12.87 10.24
CA ASN A 241 -18.08 13.98 9.90
C ASN A 241 -18.88 13.70 8.62
N LEU A 242 -18.24 13.13 7.61
CA LEU A 242 -18.92 12.76 6.36
C LEU A 242 -20.00 11.70 6.60
N GLU A 243 -19.72 10.66 7.40
CA GLU A 243 -20.69 9.61 7.74
C GLU A 243 -22.01 10.16 8.27
N ARG A 244 -21.93 11.19 9.14
CA ARG A 244 -23.13 11.82 9.74
C ARG A 244 -24.04 12.47 8.69
N THR A 245 -23.50 12.86 7.56
CA THR A 245 -24.24 13.49 6.45
C THR A 245 -24.86 12.48 5.48
N LEU A 246 -24.50 11.20 5.58
CA LEU A 246 -24.99 10.17 4.67
C LEU A 246 -26.37 9.64 5.09
N PRO A 247 -27.21 9.23 4.13
CA PRO A 247 -28.45 8.50 4.42
C PRO A 247 -28.19 7.24 5.26
N ALA A 248 -29.16 6.85 6.08
CA ALA A 248 -29.01 5.74 7.01
C ALA A 248 -28.71 4.40 6.32
N ASP A 249 -29.29 4.16 5.15
CA ASP A 249 -29.10 2.97 4.32
C ASP A 249 -27.71 2.88 3.68
N GLN A 250 -26.96 3.97 3.60
CA GLN A 250 -25.59 4.00 3.08
C GLN A 250 -24.51 3.91 4.17
N ARG A 251 -24.86 4.10 5.44
CA ARG A 251 -23.87 4.18 6.54
C ARG A 251 -23.12 2.88 6.79
N ASP A 252 -23.79 1.73 6.72
CA ASP A 252 -23.14 0.42 6.88
C ASP A 252 -22.11 0.18 5.76
N GLY A 253 -22.46 0.51 4.50
CA GLY A 253 -21.55 0.40 3.37
C GLY A 253 -20.39 1.40 3.47
N PHE A 254 -20.65 2.64 3.91
CA PHE A 254 -19.61 3.62 4.15
C PHE A 254 -18.67 3.20 5.28
N PHE A 255 -19.23 2.68 6.37
CA PHE A 255 -18.42 2.15 7.47
C PHE A 255 -17.48 1.04 6.96
N GLU A 256 -18.01 0.09 6.21
CA GLU A 256 -17.23 -1.06 5.73
C GLU A 256 -16.12 -0.68 4.75
N ILE A 257 -16.42 0.21 3.79
CA ILE A 257 -15.55 0.52 2.65
C ILE A 257 -14.60 1.68 2.95
N VAL A 258 -15.01 2.64 3.76
CA VAL A 258 -14.29 3.90 3.96
C VAL A 258 -13.82 4.04 5.42
N LYS A 259 -14.77 4.01 6.36
CA LYS A 259 -14.45 4.35 7.75
C LYS A 259 -13.59 3.27 8.41
N TYR A 260 -13.95 2.00 8.27
CA TYR A 260 -13.20 0.91 8.91
C TYR A 260 -11.75 0.82 8.40
N PRO A 261 -11.43 0.84 7.10
CA PRO A 261 -10.05 0.87 6.63
C PRO A 261 -9.24 2.06 7.19
N ILE A 262 -9.83 3.26 7.16
CA ILE A 262 -9.17 4.47 7.67
C ILE A 262 -8.90 4.35 9.18
N PHE A 263 -9.93 3.99 9.97
CA PHE A 263 -9.82 3.93 11.42
C PHE A 263 -8.91 2.78 11.88
N SER A 264 -8.98 1.61 11.24
CA SER A 264 -8.11 0.49 11.60
C SER A 264 -6.65 0.80 11.29
N ALA A 265 -6.34 1.38 10.12
CA ALA A 265 -4.98 1.78 9.79
C ALA A 265 -4.44 2.86 10.75
N ALA A 266 -5.25 3.87 11.06
CA ALA A 266 -4.90 4.92 12.01
C ALA A 266 -4.62 4.36 13.41
N LEU A 267 -5.49 3.48 13.93
CA LEU A 267 -5.33 2.89 15.25
C LEU A 267 -4.15 1.92 15.34
N ILE A 268 -3.84 1.22 14.25
CA ILE A 268 -2.64 0.38 14.18
C ILE A 268 -1.39 1.26 14.20
N ALA A 269 -1.37 2.35 13.43
CA ALA A 269 -0.25 3.29 13.41
C ALA A 269 -0.06 3.93 14.79
N GLU A 270 -1.12 4.46 15.41
CA GLU A 270 -1.10 5.06 16.74
C GLU A 270 -0.63 4.06 17.80
N LYS A 271 -1.16 2.82 17.79
CA LYS A 271 -0.76 1.77 18.70
C LYS A 271 0.75 1.47 18.64
N GLU A 272 1.30 1.30 17.44
CA GLU A 272 2.69 0.85 17.29
C GLU A 272 3.69 2.00 17.42
N LEU A 273 3.40 3.16 16.84
CA LEU A 273 4.30 4.30 16.88
C LEU A 273 4.38 4.92 18.28
N GLU A 274 3.27 5.04 18.98
CA GLU A 274 3.26 5.49 20.38
C GLU A 274 3.95 4.47 21.31
N ALA A 275 3.85 3.17 21.04
CA ALA A 275 4.62 2.16 21.77
C ALA A 275 6.11 2.27 21.48
N GLN A 276 6.49 2.56 20.22
CA GLN A 276 7.87 2.82 19.84
C GLN A 276 8.42 4.05 20.56
N GLU A 277 7.69 5.17 20.54
CA GLU A 277 8.08 6.40 21.22
C GLU A 277 8.26 6.16 22.73
N ALA A 278 7.32 5.47 23.37
CA ALA A 278 7.45 5.11 24.77
C ALA A 278 8.72 4.31 25.07
N ARG A 279 9.10 3.36 24.19
CA ARG A 279 10.35 2.60 24.32
C ARG A 279 11.60 3.46 24.09
N ASP A 280 11.53 4.39 23.13
CA ASP A 280 12.63 5.29 22.80
C ASP A 280 12.92 6.25 23.97
N ILE A 281 11.90 6.80 24.61
CA ILE A 281 12.03 7.66 25.79
C ILE A 281 12.54 6.86 27.00
N ALA A 282 12.06 5.61 27.18
CA ALA A 282 12.40 4.76 28.31
C ALA A 282 13.72 3.98 28.14
N ARG A 283 14.59 4.31 27.17
CA ARG A 283 15.87 3.60 26.94
C ARG A 283 16.74 3.50 28.19
N PRO A 284 17.60 2.46 28.34
CA PRO A 284 18.46 2.27 29.50
C PRO A 284 19.36 3.49 29.76
N GLY A 285 19.23 4.08 30.94
CA GLY A 285 19.91 5.32 31.33
C GLY A 285 18.98 6.54 31.43
N LEU A 286 17.79 6.48 30.83
CA LEU A 286 16.67 7.38 31.08
C LEU A 286 15.71 6.68 32.04
N PHE A 287 15.18 7.42 32.99
CA PHE A 287 14.41 6.85 34.10
C PHE A 287 13.14 6.13 33.60
N PRO A 288 12.88 4.88 33.98
CA PRO A 288 11.68 4.13 33.58
C PRO A 288 10.36 4.70 34.11
N ASN A 289 10.42 5.81 34.83
CA ASN A 289 9.29 6.57 35.39
C ASN A 289 9.03 7.91 34.70
N ASP A 290 9.53 8.11 33.50
CA ASP A 290 9.26 9.31 32.74
C ASP A 290 7.75 9.41 32.42
N ASP A 291 7.12 10.52 32.81
CA ASP A 291 5.69 10.73 32.60
C ASP A 291 5.34 10.80 31.10
N GLU A 292 6.28 11.24 30.26
CA GLU A 292 6.14 11.29 28.81
C GLU A 292 6.09 9.88 28.20
N ALA A 293 7.02 9.00 28.58
CA ALA A 293 7.01 7.59 28.16
C ALA A 293 5.71 6.88 28.59
N LYS A 294 5.20 7.19 29.78
CA LYS A 294 3.93 6.64 30.28
C LYS A 294 2.75 7.19 29.49
N ALA A 295 2.78 8.46 29.08
CA ALA A 295 1.72 9.06 28.28
C ALA A 295 1.62 8.39 26.91
N SER A 296 2.72 8.23 26.17
CA SER A 296 2.74 7.53 24.88
C SER A 296 2.32 6.06 25.04
N ALA A 297 2.78 5.36 26.08
CA ALA A 297 2.33 4.00 26.36
C ALA A 297 0.81 3.91 26.64
N ALA A 298 0.22 4.90 27.32
CA ALA A 298 -1.21 4.94 27.57
C ALA A 298 -2.01 5.19 26.28
N VAL A 299 -1.56 6.09 25.41
CA VAL A 299 -2.15 6.33 24.08
C VAL A 299 -2.12 5.06 23.24
N SER A 300 -0.97 4.38 23.16
CA SER A 300 -0.82 3.09 22.47
C SER A 300 -1.81 2.02 22.97
N LEU A 301 -1.96 1.88 24.28
CA LEU A 301 -2.88 0.91 24.88
C LEU A 301 -4.34 1.27 24.60
N ASN A 302 -4.69 2.55 24.60
CA ASN A 302 -6.02 3.03 24.23
C ASN A 302 -6.33 2.74 22.77
N ALA A 303 -5.39 3.02 21.86
CA ALA A 303 -5.53 2.72 20.44
C ALA A 303 -5.80 1.22 20.22
N PHE A 304 -5.07 0.34 20.93
CA PHE A 304 -5.30 -1.11 20.90
C PHE A 304 -6.71 -1.50 21.37
N ASN A 305 -7.18 -0.94 22.47
CA ASN A 305 -8.51 -1.23 22.99
C ASN A 305 -9.61 -0.71 22.06
N THR A 306 -9.41 0.46 21.46
CA THR A 306 -10.32 1.04 20.47
C THR A 306 -10.37 0.21 19.19
N LEU A 307 -9.24 -0.30 18.74
CA LEU A 307 -9.15 -1.22 17.58
C LEU A 307 -9.95 -2.51 17.83
N LYS A 308 -9.85 -3.08 19.04
CA LYS A 308 -10.67 -4.25 19.41
C LYS A 308 -12.17 -3.94 19.38
N GLN A 309 -12.58 -2.77 19.85
CA GLN A 309 -13.98 -2.34 19.81
C GLN A 309 -14.45 -2.11 18.35
N LEU A 310 -13.62 -1.48 17.52
CA LEU A 310 -13.90 -1.27 16.10
C LEU A 310 -14.10 -2.61 15.37
N ASN A 311 -13.25 -3.59 15.63
CA ASN A 311 -13.36 -4.93 15.05
C ASN A 311 -14.62 -5.66 15.55
N ALA A 312 -14.92 -5.56 16.84
CA ALA A 312 -16.14 -6.15 17.39
C ALA A 312 -17.40 -5.52 16.78
N TYR A 313 -17.37 -4.23 16.48
CA TYR A 313 -18.49 -3.57 15.76
C TYR A 313 -18.59 -4.07 14.31
N TYR A 314 -17.47 -4.12 13.58
CA TYR A 314 -17.44 -4.61 12.19
C TYR A 314 -18.03 -6.04 12.09
N LEU A 315 -17.67 -6.93 13.01
CA LEU A 315 -18.16 -8.31 13.02
C LEU A 315 -19.69 -8.43 13.24
N LYS A 316 -20.31 -7.39 13.81
CA LYS A 316 -21.77 -7.33 14.02
C LYS A 316 -22.53 -6.77 12.81
N LEU A 317 -21.85 -6.14 11.85
CA LEU A 317 -22.49 -5.58 10.66
C LEU A 317 -23.26 -6.65 9.88
N GLY A 318 -24.38 -6.23 9.27
CA GLY A 318 -25.23 -7.14 8.52
C GLY A 318 -25.74 -8.31 9.35
N LYS A 319 -25.97 -8.10 10.66
CA LYS A 319 -26.40 -9.14 11.62
C LYS A 319 -25.39 -10.29 11.76
N GLY A 320 -24.08 -9.98 11.68
CA GLY A 320 -23.00 -10.96 11.79
C GLY A 320 -22.84 -11.87 10.56
N LYS A 321 -23.44 -11.51 9.45
CA LYS A 321 -23.40 -12.31 8.21
C LYS A 321 -21.98 -12.61 7.74
N TRP A 322 -21.03 -11.71 8.03
CA TRP A 322 -19.65 -11.78 7.59
C TRP A 322 -18.66 -11.95 8.75
N SER A 323 -19.14 -12.30 9.94
CA SER A 323 -18.31 -12.38 11.16
C SER A 323 -17.10 -13.32 11.06
N SER A 324 -17.11 -14.28 10.13
CA SER A 324 -16.03 -15.23 9.91
C SER A 324 -15.01 -14.81 8.82
N ILE A 325 -15.24 -13.69 8.14
CA ILE A 325 -14.37 -13.26 7.02
C ILE A 325 -13.16 -12.48 7.50
N ILE A 326 -13.24 -11.77 8.63
CA ILE A 326 -12.14 -10.98 9.17
C ILE A 326 -11.26 -11.84 10.06
N ALA A 327 -9.96 -11.82 9.81
CA ALA A 327 -8.98 -12.31 10.76
C ALA A 327 -8.93 -11.36 11.96
N THR A 328 -9.08 -11.92 13.14
CA THR A 328 -8.97 -11.19 14.41
C THR A 328 -7.69 -11.56 15.18
N ASP A 329 -6.81 -12.30 14.54
CA ASP A 329 -5.61 -12.92 15.12
C ASP A 329 -4.30 -12.48 14.42
N GLY A 330 -4.36 -11.47 13.56
CA GLY A 330 -3.17 -10.90 12.93
C GLY A 330 -2.22 -10.22 13.94
N ALA A 331 -0.98 -9.94 13.53
CA ALA A 331 0.01 -9.25 14.37
C ALA A 331 -0.52 -7.88 14.82
N GLU A 332 -1.30 -7.22 13.99
CA GLU A 332 -1.98 -5.95 14.28
C GLU A 332 -2.95 -6.04 15.47
N MET A 333 -3.44 -7.25 15.79
CA MET A 333 -4.35 -7.51 16.91
C MET A 333 -3.63 -7.96 18.19
N GLN A 334 -2.32 -8.03 18.18
CA GLN A 334 -1.54 -8.29 19.39
C GLN A 334 -1.42 -7.01 20.22
N ALA A 335 -1.27 -7.18 21.54
CA ALA A 335 -1.01 -6.07 22.43
C ALA A 335 0.33 -5.40 22.08
N PRO A 336 0.43 -4.06 22.21
CA PRO A 336 1.69 -3.37 21.96
C PRO A 336 2.76 -3.78 22.98
N GLN A 337 4.02 -3.76 22.56
CA GLN A 337 5.15 -3.98 23.45
C GLN A 337 5.50 -2.66 24.15
N LEU A 338 5.11 -2.54 25.41
CA LEU A 338 5.31 -1.33 26.22
C LEU A 338 6.47 -1.49 27.21
N PRO A 339 7.17 -0.40 27.56
CA PRO A 339 8.21 -0.42 28.59
C PRO A 339 7.56 -0.51 29.98
N GLY A 340 7.53 -1.68 30.56
CA GLY A 340 7.00 -1.91 31.92
C GLY A 340 5.47 -2.03 31.98
N ALA A 341 4.95 -2.35 33.17
CA ALA A 341 3.51 -2.43 33.43
C ALA A 341 2.99 -1.07 33.93
N LEU A 342 2.01 -0.49 33.23
CA LEU A 342 1.32 0.72 33.66
C LEU A 342 0.19 0.37 34.63
N PRO A 343 0.09 1.01 35.80
CA PRO A 343 -1.08 0.87 36.66
C PRO A 343 -2.35 1.38 35.96
N ALA A 344 -3.43 0.57 35.97
CA ALA A 344 -4.68 0.90 35.28
C ALA A 344 -5.31 2.24 35.68
N LYS A 345 -5.08 2.67 36.92
CA LYS A 345 -5.55 3.97 37.43
C LYS A 345 -4.85 5.18 36.79
N ASP A 346 -3.60 5.02 36.39
CA ASP A 346 -2.78 6.09 35.85
C ASP A 346 -3.05 6.28 34.35
N ILE A 347 -3.45 5.21 33.64
CA ILE A 347 -3.76 5.25 32.21
C ILE A 347 -4.81 6.32 31.89
N LYS A 348 -5.88 6.42 32.68
CA LYS A 348 -6.97 7.35 32.42
C LYS A 348 -6.55 8.81 32.58
N LEU A 349 -5.69 9.11 33.54
CA LEU A 349 -5.14 10.46 33.76
C LEU A 349 -4.18 10.84 32.64
N LEU A 350 -3.25 9.94 32.29
CA LEU A 350 -2.26 10.15 31.23
C LEU A 350 -2.93 10.31 29.85
N MET A 351 -4.02 9.59 29.60
CA MET A 351 -4.81 9.77 28.39
C MET A 351 -5.48 11.14 28.28
N GLN A 352 -5.95 11.69 29.41
CA GLN A 352 -6.54 13.03 29.41
C GLN A 352 -5.45 14.06 29.12
N ASP A 353 -4.29 13.95 29.73
CA ASP A 353 -3.16 14.86 29.51
C ASP A 353 -2.62 14.76 28.06
N ALA A 354 -2.57 13.57 27.47
CA ALA A 354 -2.18 13.36 26.08
C ALA A 354 -3.22 13.95 25.12
N PHE A 355 -4.51 13.78 25.41
CA PHE A 355 -5.60 14.37 24.62
C PHE A 355 -5.56 15.90 24.65
N ASP A 356 -5.34 16.50 25.81
CA ASP A 356 -5.25 17.95 25.99
C ASP A 356 -4.02 18.52 25.26
N ARG A 357 -2.86 17.82 25.30
CA ARG A 357 -1.65 18.20 24.54
C ARG A 357 -1.88 18.12 23.02
N ASN A 358 -2.54 17.08 22.52
CA ASN A 358 -2.81 16.92 21.10
C ASN A 358 -3.79 17.96 20.52
N GLN A 359 -4.60 18.61 21.35
CA GLN A 359 -5.46 19.71 20.90
C GLN A 359 -4.68 20.98 20.57
N ASP A 360 -3.53 21.18 21.21
CA ASP A 360 -2.66 22.34 20.99
C ASP A 360 -1.61 22.12 19.88
N LEU A 361 -1.47 20.90 19.39
CA LEU A 361 -0.54 20.57 18.30
C LEU A 361 -1.08 21.09 16.95
N GLN A 362 -0.77 22.33 16.65
CA GLN A 362 -0.73 22.79 15.26
C GLN A 362 0.33 21.99 14.52
N PRO A 363 0.13 21.65 13.22
CA PRO A 363 1.18 20.97 12.45
C PRO A 363 2.42 21.88 12.44
N LEU A 364 3.34 21.63 13.35
CA LEU A 364 4.61 22.32 13.46
C LEU A 364 5.51 21.88 12.31
N VAL A 365 5.22 22.42 11.14
CA VAL A 365 6.15 22.38 10.04
C VAL A 365 7.14 23.53 10.24
N THR A 366 7.99 23.42 11.24
CA THR A 366 9.16 24.30 11.37
C THR A 366 10.24 23.76 10.43
N PHE A 367 10.08 24.06 9.13
CA PHE A 367 11.18 23.82 8.20
C PHE A 367 12.33 24.75 8.57
N THR A 368 13.46 24.15 8.86
CA THR A 368 14.71 24.89 8.93
C THR A 368 15.00 25.43 7.53
N LYS A 369 15.57 26.62 7.45
CA LYS A 369 15.96 27.29 6.20
C LYS A 369 16.95 26.47 5.32
N ASN A 370 17.41 25.35 5.83
CA ASN A 370 18.50 24.54 5.30
C ASN A 370 18.01 23.29 4.54
N ILE A 371 16.71 23.15 4.30
CA ILE A 371 16.13 21.98 3.65
C ILE A 371 15.39 22.41 2.39
N THR A 372 15.62 21.70 1.30
CA THR A 372 14.80 21.75 0.09
C THR A 372 14.26 20.36 -0.20
N ALA A 373 12.94 20.19 -0.19
CA ALA A 373 12.29 18.94 -0.52
C ALA A 373 11.23 19.15 -1.59
N LYS A 374 11.16 18.26 -2.57
CA LYS A 374 10.23 18.33 -3.70
C LYS A 374 9.59 16.98 -3.99
N ASN A 375 8.33 17.04 -4.41
CA ASN A 375 7.73 15.89 -5.08
C ASN A 375 8.24 15.81 -6.53
N ALA A 376 8.27 14.61 -7.07
CA ALA A 376 8.76 14.41 -8.44
C ALA A 376 7.98 15.22 -9.48
N TYR A 377 6.70 15.48 -9.26
CA TYR A 377 5.86 16.25 -10.18
C TYR A 377 6.05 17.78 -10.10
N ASP A 378 6.82 18.28 -9.13
CA ASP A 378 7.13 19.72 -8.96
C ASP A 378 8.31 20.18 -9.87
N TRP A 379 8.49 19.53 -11.01
CA TRP A 379 9.56 19.90 -11.94
C TRP A 379 9.34 21.30 -12.55
N THR A 380 10.44 22.01 -12.79
CA THR A 380 10.42 23.26 -13.57
C THR A 380 10.31 22.98 -15.06
N ASN A 381 11.06 21.98 -15.55
CA ASN A 381 11.04 21.51 -16.93
C ASN A 381 11.14 19.98 -16.97
N ALA A 382 10.53 19.38 -17.97
CA ALA A 382 10.63 17.95 -18.26
C ALA A 382 11.00 17.71 -19.72
N PHE A 383 11.95 16.84 -19.96
CA PHE A 383 12.43 16.49 -21.29
C PHE A 383 12.07 15.03 -21.57
N GLN A 384 11.33 14.83 -22.64
CA GLN A 384 10.93 13.48 -23.05
C GLN A 384 12.16 12.69 -23.52
N ALA A 385 12.06 11.37 -23.42
CA ALA A 385 13.05 10.48 -23.99
C ALA A 385 13.13 10.65 -25.53
N PRO A 386 14.29 10.48 -26.14
CA PRO A 386 14.41 10.40 -27.58
C PRO A 386 13.54 9.27 -28.12
N ALA A 387 12.90 9.48 -29.27
CA ALA A 387 12.10 8.42 -29.91
C ALA A 387 12.98 7.18 -30.18
N ALA A 388 12.49 6.01 -29.82
CA ALA A 388 13.14 4.75 -30.20
C ALA A 388 13.19 4.64 -31.71
N LYS A 389 14.23 4.02 -32.28
CA LYS A 389 14.43 3.88 -33.74
C LYS A 389 13.26 3.26 -34.49
N ASN A 390 12.36 2.56 -33.82
CA ASN A 390 11.28 1.76 -34.40
C ASN A 390 9.89 2.00 -33.78
N GLY A 391 9.65 3.11 -33.07
CA GLY A 391 8.37 3.29 -32.39
C GLY A 391 8.10 4.68 -31.84
N THR A 392 6.91 4.86 -31.32
CA THR A 392 6.50 6.02 -30.54
C THR A 392 7.34 6.14 -29.27
N ALA A 393 7.89 7.33 -29.01
CA ALA A 393 8.57 7.58 -27.73
C ALA A 393 7.60 7.38 -26.57
N GLU A 394 8.00 6.56 -25.59
CA GLU A 394 7.25 6.51 -24.34
C GLU A 394 7.30 7.89 -23.67
N LYS A 395 6.16 8.34 -23.15
CA LYS A 395 6.04 9.66 -22.52
C LYS A 395 6.27 9.56 -21.02
N ILE A 396 6.75 10.65 -20.43
CA ILE A 396 6.71 10.86 -18.98
C ILE A 396 5.26 10.80 -18.52
N GLN A 397 4.97 10.00 -17.48
CA GLN A 397 3.62 9.76 -16.99
C GLN A 397 3.50 10.12 -15.52
N LEU A 398 2.50 10.91 -15.17
CA LEU A 398 2.05 11.02 -13.79
C LEU A 398 1.35 9.72 -13.36
N LYS A 399 1.62 9.28 -12.17
CA LYS A 399 1.04 8.09 -11.53
C LYS A 399 0.25 8.50 -10.29
N PRO A 400 -1.02 8.93 -10.47
CA PRO A 400 -1.88 9.31 -9.35
C PRO A 400 -2.08 8.15 -8.39
N LEU A 401 -2.19 8.45 -7.08
CA LEU A 401 -2.34 7.52 -5.97
C LEU A 401 -1.12 6.61 -5.73
N LEU A 402 0.04 6.96 -6.26
CA LEU A 402 1.28 6.20 -6.10
C LEU A 402 2.33 7.02 -5.35
N GLY A 403 3.02 6.37 -4.40
CA GLY A 403 4.10 6.95 -3.59
C GLY A 403 3.62 7.81 -2.43
N HIS A 404 4.57 8.31 -1.66
CA HIS A 404 4.32 9.22 -0.53
C HIS A 404 3.78 10.58 -1.01
N SER A 405 4.15 10.98 -2.25
CA SER A 405 3.64 12.19 -2.88
C SER A 405 2.20 12.08 -3.39
N SER A 406 1.64 10.88 -3.47
CA SER A 406 0.38 10.55 -4.16
C SER A 406 0.39 10.79 -5.66
N ASN A 407 1.51 11.21 -6.24
CA ASN A 407 1.65 11.50 -7.68
C ASN A 407 3.09 11.26 -8.13
N ALA A 408 3.56 10.03 -8.01
CA ALA A 408 4.87 9.66 -8.52
C ALA A 408 4.97 9.84 -10.05
N VAL A 409 6.18 9.92 -10.58
CA VAL A 409 6.43 10.21 -11.99
C VAL A 409 7.20 9.06 -12.64
N LYS A 410 6.58 8.36 -13.57
CA LYS A 410 7.23 7.31 -14.36
C LYS A 410 8.02 7.93 -15.51
N LEU A 411 9.30 7.59 -15.57
CA LEU A 411 10.25 8.07 -16.55
C LEU A 411 10.64 6.92 -17.50
N PRO A 412 10.45 7.07 -18.81
CA PRO A 412 11.09 6.20 -19.78
C PRO A 412 12.59 6.48 -19.83
N LYS A 413 13.37 5.49 -20.23
CA LYS A 413 14.81 5.59 -20.38
C LYS A 413 15.22 6.81 -21.21
N GLY A 414 16.08 7.66 -20.65
CA GLY A 414 16.57 8.87 -21.27
C GLY A 414 15.74 10.14 -20.97
N ALA A 415 14.58 10.01 -20.34
CA ALA A 415 13.81 11.17 -19.91
C ALA A 415 14.48 11.89 -18.73
N ILE A 416 14.28 13.20 -18.64
CA ILE A 416 14.90 14.05 -17.62
C ILE A 416 13.83 14.92 -16.97
N LEU A 417 13.87 15.00 -15.63
CA LEU A 417 13.18 16.01 -14.83
C LEU A 417 14.19 17.03 -14.35
N ARG A 418 13.89 18.32 -14.52
CA ARG A 418 14.74 19.42 -14.05
C ARG A 418 13.98 20.26 -13.05
N TYR A 419 14.62 20.55 -11.93
CA TYR A 419 14.10 21.37 -10.85
C TYR A 419 14.99 22.58 -10.66
N ARG A 420 14.37 23.73 -10.33
CA ARG A 420 15.09 24.93 -9.88
C ARG A 420 14.69 25.21 -8.44
N PHE A 421 15.65 25.57 -7.64
CA PHE A 421 15.42 25.96 -6.25
C PHE A 421 16.42 27.03 -5.83
N VAL A 422 16.17 27.65 -4.70
CA VAL A 422 17.07 28.64 -4.08
C VAL A 422 17.54 28.07 -2.75
N SER A 423 18.86 28.07 -2.54
CA SER A 423 19.46 27.79 -1.24
C SER A 423 19.90 29.11 -0.60
N SER A 424 19.67 29.24 0.70
CA SER A 424 20.25 30.31 1.54
C SER A 424 21.40 29.81 2.40
N SER A 425 21.82 28.57 2.24
CA SER A 425 22.87 27.91 2.99
C SER A 425 24.06 27.59 2.10
N ILE A 426 25.24 27.59 2.70
CA ILE A 426 26.53 27.29 2.05
C ILE A 426 27.16 26.11 2.77
N GLY A 427 27.76 25.19 2.04
CA GLY A 427 28.50 24.06 2.58
C GLY A 427 28.07 22.72 2.02
N ASP A 428 28.42 21.68 2.74
CA ASP A 428 28.07 20.33 2.36
C ASP A 428 26.59 20.06 2.67
N ALA A 429 25.91 19.43 1.72
CA ALA A 429 24.54 19.02 1.83
C ALA A 429 24.39 17.55 1.41
N ARG A 430 23.44 16.86 1.99
CA ARG A 430 23.06 15.50 1.62
C ARG A 430 21.86 15.56 0.69
N PHE A 431 22.02 15.06 -0.53
CA PHE A 431 20.92 14.85 -1.46
C PHE A 431 20.42 13.42 -1.32
N THR A 432 19.11 13.25 -1.18
CA THR A 432 18.47 11.94 -1.11
C THR A 432 17.36 11.84 -2.15
N LEU A 433 17.46 10.87 -3.04
CA LEU A 433 16.46 10.53 -4.05
C LEU A 433 15.59 9.39 -3.55
N ALA A 434 14.26 9.51 -3.72
CA ALA A 434 13.28 8.49 -3.46
C ALA A 434 12.59 8.04 -4.75
N THR A 435 12.55 6.74 -5.00
CA THR A 435 11.79 6.11 -6.10
C THR A 435 10.85 5.05 -5.55
N ILE A 436 9.84 4.68 -6.32
CA ILE A 436 9.03 3.51 -6.00
C ILE A 436 9.91 2.26 -6.11
N PRO A 437 9.91 1.35 -5.12
CA PRO A 437 10.72 0.14 -5.14
C PRO A 437 10.38 -0.75 -6.33
N SER A 438 11.36 -1.48 -6.84
CA SER A 438 11.11 -2.50 -7.84
C SER A 438 10.55 -3.76 -7.21
N TYR A 439 9.38 -4.16 -7.66
CA TYR A 439 8.81 -5.47 -7.38
C TYR A 439 9.24 -6.53 -8.40
N LEU A 440 10.16 -6.16 -9.31
CA LEU A 440 10.63 -7.04 -10.37
C LEU A 440 11.66 -8.05 -9.88
N PRO A 441 11.54 -9.33 -10.26
CA PRO A 441 12.61 -10.28 -10.04
C PRO A 441 13.79 -10.04 -11.00
N TYR A 442 14.96 -10.12 -10.48
CA TYR A 442 16.28 -10.58 -10.90
C TYR A 442 17.09 -9.85 -11.98
N GLU A 443 16.58 -9.23 -13.05
CA GLU A 443 17.46 -8.97 -14.19
C GLU A 443 17.56 -7.54 -14.72
N LYS A 444 16.77 -6.58 -14.22
CA LYS A 444 16.83 -5.21 -14.73
C LYS A 444 17.46 -4.25 -13.74
N ASN A 445 18.42 -3.47 -14.20
CA ASN A 445 18.94 -2.34 -13.45
C ASN A 445 17.88 -1.25 -13.32
N MET A 446 17.91 -0.52 -12.22
CA MET A 446 17.10 0.68 -12.00
C MET A 446 18.04 1.84 -11.68
N ARG A 447 18.77 2.32 -12.69
CA ARG A 447 19.74 3.39 -12.54
C ARG A 447 19.13 4.74 -12.89
N VAL A 448 19.44 5.69 -12.04
CA VAL A 448 19.08 7.10 -12.21
C VAL A 448 20.36 7.90 -12.11
N SER A 449 20.61 8.86 -12.99
CA SER A 449 21.68 9.82 -12.80
C SER A 449 21.11 11.14 -12.28
N VAL A 450 21.78 11.71 -11.29
CA VAL A 450 21.45 13.01 -10.70
C VAL A 450 22.63 13.95 -10.88
N SER A 451 22.39 15.10 -11.49
CA SER A 451 23.36 16.19 -11.64
C SER A 451 22.82 17.44 -10.96
N ILE A 452 23.69 18.14 -10.22
CA ILE A 452 23.37 19.41 -9.59
C ILE A 452 24.26 20.47 -10.24
N ASP A 453 23.67 21.56 -10.73
CA ASP A 453 24.33 22.68 -11.42
C ASP A 453 25.20 22.27 -12.60
N GLY A 454 24.85 21.17 -13.27
CA GLY A 454 25.62 20.66 -14.40
C GLY A 454 26.96 19.98 -14.03
N ALA A 455 27.18 19.68 -12.75
CA ALA A 455 28.31 18.88 -12.30
C ALA A 455 28.21 17.44 -12.84
N GLU A 456 29.31 16.69 -12.74
CA GLU A 456 29.37 15.28 -13.15
C GLU A 456 28.24 14.50 -12.47
N PRO A 457 27.41 13.78 -13.24
CA PRO A 457 26.24 13.09 -12.69
C PRO A 457 26.61 11.93 -11.75
N VAL A 458 25.98 11.88 -10.59
CA VAL A 458 26.04 10.73 -9.68
C VAL A 458 25.04 9.68 -10.14
N ILE A 459 25.49 8.44 -10.32
CA ILE A 459 24.63 7.32 -10.71
C ILE A 459 24.12 6.62 -9.46
N CYS A 460 22.79 6.65 -9.27
CA CYS A 460 22.09 5.97 -8.20
C CYS A 460 21.50 4.65 -8.71
N GLN A 461 21.91 3.50 -8.15
CA GLN A 461 21.26 2.22 -8.37
C GLN A 461 20.14 2.06 -7.36
N MET A 462 18.88 2.14 -7.82
CA MET A 462 17.70 2.11 -6.97
C MET A 462 17.21 0.69 -6.67
N LYS A 463 17.69 -0.31 -7.39
CA LYS A 463 17.35 -1.70 -7.19
C LYS A 463 18.26 -2.33 -6.14
N GLU A 464 17.65 -3.03 -5.20
CA GLU A 464 18.33 -3.86 -4.21
C GLU A 464 18.19 -5.35 -4.53
N ASP A 465 19.08 -6.17 -3.96
CA ASP A 465 19.02 -7.62 -4.13
C ASP A 465 17.73 -8.18 -3.51
N TYR A 466 17.06 -9.03 -4.27
CA TYR A 466 15.80 -9.63 -3.84
C TYR A 466 15.91 -10.30 -2.47
N ASN A 467 14.98 -9.99 -1.58
CA ASN A 467 14.89 -10.52 -0.22
C ASN A 467 16.02 -10.09 0.73
N SER A 468 16.92 -9.16 0.32
CA SER A 468 17.87 -8.50 1.23
C SER A 468 17.12 -7.71 2.31
N LYS A 469 17.86 -7.27 3.34
CA LYS A 469 17.29 -6.39 4.37
C LYS A 469 16.83 -5.08 3.76
N GLU A 470 17.65 -4.48 2.93
CA GLU A 470 17.41 -3.21 2.25
C GLU A 470 16.20 -3.32 1.30
N TRP A 471 16.10 -4.42 0.55
CA TRP A 471 14.94 -4.69 -0.29
C TRP A 471 13.64 -4.73 0.53
N LYS A 472 13.63 -5.43 1.66
CA LYS A 472 12.48 -5.52 2.58
C LYS A 472 12.11 -4.15 3.15
N MET A 473 13.11 -3.40 3.63
CA MET A 473 12.90 -2.07 4.19
C MET A 473 12.32 -1.11 3.16
N ASN A 474 12.83 -1.12 1.92
CA ASN A 474 12.30 -0.31 0.83
C ASN A 474 10.81 -0.65 0.54
N HIS A 475 10.45 -1.92 0.59
CA HIS A 475 9.06 -2.35 0.38
C HIS A 475 8.14 -1.98 1.54
N TRP A 476 8.60 -2.10 2.79
CA TRP A 476 7.83 -1.68 3.95
C TRP A 476 7.60 -0.17 3.98
N ARG A 477 8.59 0.58 3.55
CA ARG A 477 8.56 2.04 3.43
C ARG A 477 7.80 2.52 2.18
N GLY A 478 7.63 1.69 1.16
CA GLY A 478 7.08 2.10 -0.13
C GLY A 478 8.00 3.01 -0.96
N GLN A 479 9.26 3.18 -0.55
CA GLN A 479 10.28 3.97 -1.24
C GLN A 479 11.65 3.30 -1.19
N ALA A 480 12.39 3.32 -2.29
CA ALA A 480 13.81 3.03 -2.35
C ALA A 480 14.59 4.35 -2.29
N LEU A 481 15.57 4.43 -1.40
CA LEU A 481 16.34 5.65 -1.17
C LEU A 481 17.79 5.46 -1.58
N LYS A 482 18.38 6.51 -2.19
CA LYS A 482 19.83 6.66 -2.38
C LYS A 482 20.25 8.08 -2.09
N SER A 483 21.34 8.21 -1.34
CA SER A 483 21.89 9.49 -0.92
C SER A 483 23.33 9.67 -1.39
N PHE A 484 23.71 10.91 -1.60
CA PHE A 484 25.10 11.32 -1.83
C PHE A 484 25.30 12.74 -1.30
N TYR A 485 26.56 13.16 -1.15
CA TYR A 485 26.92 14.48 -0.66
C TYR A 485 27.30 15.41 -1.81
N VAL A 486 26.98 16.69 -1.66
CA VAL A 486 27.30 17.76 -2.59
C VAL A 486 27.61 19.03 -1.82
N THR A 487 28.61 19.79 -2.27
CA THR A 487 28.91 21.12 -1.70
C THR A 487 28.21 22.18 -2.54
N LEU A 488 27.42 23.03 -1.93
CA LEU A 488 26.68 24.11 -2.59
C LEU A 488 27.03 25.48 -1.99
N LEU A 489 26.87 26.49 -2.81
CA LEU A 489 26.89 27.89 -2.40
C LEU A 489 25.47 28.37 -2.13
N ASP A 490 25.30 29.62 -1.67
CA ASP A 490 23.99 30.26 -1.67
C ASP A 490 23.58 30.67 -3.10
N GLY A 491 22.27 30.72 -3.34
CA GLY A 491 21.74 31.19 -4.62
C GLY A 491 20.86 30.20 -5.35
N TYR A 492 20.81 30.34 -6.67
CA TYR A 492 19.97 29.51 -7.53
C TYR A 492 20.68 28.23 -7.93
N HIS A 493 19.99 27.14 -7.79
CA HIS A 493 20.49 25.81 -8.13
C HIS A 493 19.53 25.06 -9.06
N THR A 494 20.09 24.09 -9.77
CA THR A 494 19.35 23.21 -10.66
C THR A 494 19.67 21.76 -10.35
N VAL A 495 18.64 20.93 -10.14
CA VAL A 495 18.76 19.47 -10.06
C VAL A 495 18.22 18.87 -11.35
N GLU A 496 18.97 17.99 -11.98
CA GLU A 496 18.53 17.15 -13.10
C GLU A 496 18.51 15.69 -12.68
N ILE A 497 17.35 15.04 -12.84
CA ILE A 497 17.14 13.61 -12.59
C ILE A 497 16.84 12.94 -13.92
N LYS A 498 17.73 12.05 -14.38
CA LYS A 498 17.62 11.34 -15.66
C LYS A 498 17.49 9.85 -15.46
N ALA A 499 16.48 9.24 -16.05
CA ALA A 499 16.34 7.80 -16.10
C ALA A 499 17.38 7.18 -17.06
N LEU A 500 18.21 6.26 -16.55
CA LEU A 500 19.17 5.50 -17.36
C LEU A 500 18.63 4.14 -17.82
N ASP A 501 17.60 3.67 -17.14
CA ASP A 501 16.90 2.43 -17.44
C ASP A 501 15.39 2.67 -17.52
N ASP A 502 14.64 1.71 -18.05
CA ASP A 502 13.18 1.76 -18.09
C ASP A 502 12.56 1.49 -16.71
N ASN A 503 11.26 1.77 -16.57
CA ASN A 503 10.49 1.54 -15.34
C ASN A 503 10.97 2.32 -14.11
N ILE A 504 11.68 3.41 -14.28
CA ILE A 504 12.02 4.33 -13.20
C ILE A 504 10.76 5.13 -12.82
N ILE A 505 10.38 5.07 -11.54
CA ILE A 505 9.28 5.87 -11.01
C ILE A 505 9.81 6.71 -9.86
N VAL A 506 10.03 7.99 -10.12
CA VAL A 506 10.52 8.96 -9.13
C VAL A 506 9.35 9.45 -8.29
N ASP A 507 9.52 9.49 -6.97
CA ASP A 507 8.49 9.95 -6.04
C ASP A 507 8.83 11.33 -5.45
N GLN A 508 9.99 11.43 -4.80
CA GLN A 508 10.42 12.64 -4.09
C GLN A 508 11.93 12.77 -4.08
N TRP A 509 12.41 13.94 -3.72
CA TRP A 509 13.82 14.15 -3.34
C TRP A 509 13.93 15.22 -2.25
N VAL A 510 14.98 15.13 -1.46
CA VAL A 510 15.34 16.10 -0.43
C VAL A 510 16.83 16.43 -0.48
N LEU A 511 17.16 17.68 -0.25
CA LEU A 511 18.49 18.18 -0.05
C LEU A 511 18.54 18.89 1.30
N ASP A 512 19.42 18.44 2.18
CA ASP A 512 19.53 18.92 3.55
C ASP A 512 21.00 19.25 3.88
N PHE A 513 21.25 20.44 4.41
CA PHE A 513 22.58 20.87 4.88
C PHE A 513 22.91 20.30 6.27
N ASP A 514 21.94 19.73 6.98
CA ASP A 514 22.21 18.84 8.11
C ASP A 514 22.44 17.43 7.54
N VAL A 515 23.71 17.13 7.27
CA VAL A 515 24.12 15.93 6.52
C VAL A 515 23.87 14.61 7.26
N ASP A 516 23.74 14.67 8.58
CA ASP A 516 23.49 13.50 9.44
C ASP A 516 21.99 13.20 9.61
N ARG A 517 21.11 14.15 9.19
CA ARG A 517 19.67 13.99 9.34
C ARG A 517 19.14 13.01 8.31
N GLU A 518 18.37 12.04 8.79
CA GLU A 518 17.66 11.07 7.96
C GLU A 518 16.14 11.26 8.09
N TYR A 519 15.43 10.99 7.00
CA TYR A 519 13.98 11.11 6.96
C TYR A 519 13.34 9.78 6.62
N TYR A 520 12.31 9.43 7.35
CA TYR A 520 11.35 8.42 6.91
C TYR A 520 10.28 9.06 6.00
N VAL A 521 9.75 10.21 6.40
CA VAL A 521 8.78 10.99 5.62
C VAL A 521 9.39 12.33 5.25
N PHE A 522 9.64 12.54 3.96
CA PHE A 522 10.25 13.79 3.50
C PHE A 522 9.39 15.01 3.86
N PRO A 523 10.02 16.10 4.30
CA PRO A 523 9.33 17.30 4.75
C PRO A 523 8.85 18.17 3.56
N VAL A 524 8.11 17.59 2.62
CA VAL A 524 7.62 18.33 1.45
C VAL A 524 6.45 19.21 1.84
N THR A 525 6.56 20.52 1.61
CA THR A 525 5.43 21.44 1.69
C THR A 525 4.58 21.34 0.44
N ARG A 526 3.28 21.22 0.63
CA ARG A 526 2.28 21.33 -0.45
C ARG A 526 1.99 22.79 -0.77
#